data_67b10bf6a637c3755e920a4608fa43cf
#
_entry.id   67b10bf6a637c3755e920a4608fa43cf
#
_cell.length_a   1.000
_cell.length_b   1.000
_cell.length_c   1.000
_cell.angle_alpha   90.00
_cell.angle_beta   90.00
_cell.angle_gamma   90.00
#
_symmetry.space_group_name_H-M   'P 1'
#
loop_
_entity.id
_entity.type
_entity.pdbx_description
1 polymer ?
#
loop_
_entity_poly.entity_id
_entity_poly.type
_entity_poly.pdbx_seq_one_letter_code
_entity_poly.pdbx_strand_id
1 'polypeptide(L)'
;PAVNSDYSEASPFPSVQENGTDFLLTRQKLCQYLEYYQGTEADRLNPYFAPILAQDLSRQPRTLILTAQFDPLRDEGEAYGERLREAGNEVEIHRIKDALHGFFALGIKYYHVQESFTLINQFLKENDNSVWQQTSSLEKAGQCSQDISGDQQ
;
A
#
# COMPACT_ATOMS: atom_id res chain seq x y z
N PRO A 1 7.39 -2.50 2.86
CA PRO A 1 7.50 -2.88 4.26
C PRO A 1 6.72 -4.16 4.53
N ALA A 2 7.19 -4.98 5.49
CA ALA A 2 6.47 -6.15 5.94
C ALA A 2 5.18 -5.72 6.67
N VAL A 3 4.09 -6.41 6.42
CA VAL A 3 2.78 -6.14 7.05
C VAL A 3 2.29 -7.31 7.90
N ASN A 4 3.00 -8.42 7.87
CA ASN A 4 2.74 -9.67 8.59
C ASN A 4 3.81 -9.91 9.67
N SER A 5 3.56 -10.83 10.58
CA SER A 5 4.47 -11.23 11.66
C SER A 5 4.84 -12.72 11.64
N ASP A 6 4.40 -13.47 10.63
CA ASP A 6 4.71 -14.91 10.49
C ASP A 6 5.29 -15.25 9.12
N TYR A 7 6.57 -15.61 9.11
CA TYR A 7 7.31 -16.09 7.93
C TYR A 7 7.80 -17.53 8.14
N SER A 8 7.14 -18.30 8.98
CA SER A 8 7.39 -19.72 9.18
C SER A 8 6.99 -20.56 7.95
N GLU A 9 7.24 -21.84 8.00
CA GLU A 9 6.77 -22.80 6.98
C GLU A 9 5.24 -22.90 6.93
N ALA A 10 4.57 -22.50 7.99
CA ALA A 10 3.11 -22.46 8.10
C ALA A 10 2.50 -21.12 7.66
N SER A 11 3.31 -20.17 7.18
CA SER A 11 2.81 -18.89 6.69
C SER A 11 1.68 -19.09 5.67
N PRO A 12 0.55 -18.35 5.79
CA PRO A 12 -0.57 -18.49 4.86
C PRO A 12 -0.27 -17.87 3.48
N PHE A 13 0.89 -17.23 3.29
CA PHE A 13 1.27 -16.55 2.07
C PHE A 13 2.21 -17.38 1.22
N PRO A 14 1.76 -17.92 0.08
CA PRO A 14 2.57 -18.78 -0.79
C PRO A 14 3.91 -18.17 -1.21
N SER A 15 3.96 -16.84 -1.43
CA SER A 15 5.20 -16.15 -1.82
C SER A 15 6.34 -16.31 -0.81
N VAL A 16 6.03 -16.53 0.47
CA VAL A 16 7.04 -16.80 1.51
C VAL A 16 7.81 -18.09 1.20
N GLN A 17 7.12 -19.11 0.68
CA GLN A 17 7.74 -20.39 0.29
C GLN A 17 8.34 -20.31 -1.11
N GLU A 18 7.62 -19.75 -2.08
CA GLU A 18 8.03 -19.65 -3.47
C GLU A 18 9.31 -18.82 -3.66
N ASN A 19 9.43 -17.70 -2.92
CA ASN A 19 10.49 -16.70 -3.10
C ASN A 19 11.42 -16.58 -1.89
N GLY A 20 11.26 -17.43 -0.88
CA GLY A 20 11.95 -17.31 0.40
C GLY A 20 13.37 -17.88 0.46
N THR A 21 13.91 -18.48 -0.62
CA THR A 21 15.22 -19.16 -0.62
C THR A 21 16.24 -18.52 -1.55
N ASP A 22 15.95 -18.41 -2.84
CA ASP A 22 16.95 -18.18 -3.89
C ASP A 22 17.06 -16.71 -4.33
N PHE A 23 16.32 -15.80 -3.71
CA PHE A 23 16.29 -14.38 -4.04
C PHE A 23 16.95 -13.50 -2.94
N LEU A 24 17.08 -12.19 -3.19
CA LEU A 24 17.78 -11.24 -2.31
C LEU A 24 17.29 -11.24 -0.86
N LEU A 25 15.96 -11.23 -0.68
CA LEU A 25 15.31 -11.36 0.62
C LEU A 25 14.91 -12.82 0.82
N THR A 26 15.41 -13.44 1.87
CA THR A 26 15.07 -14.82 2.20
C THR A 26 14.16 -14.90 3.42
N ARG A 27 13.40 -15.97 3.53
CA ARG A 27 12.57 -16.28 4.69
C ARG A 27 13.39 -16.25 6.00
N GLN A 28 14.59 -16.82 5.97
CA GLN A 28 15.48 -16.82 7.13
C GLN A 28 15.83 -15.38 7.58
N LYS A 29 16.14 -14.49 6.64
CA LYS A 29 16.39 -13.08 6.95
C LYS A 29 15.16 -12.39 7.52
N LEU A 30 13.97 -12.68 6.99
CA LEU A 30 12.72 -12.14 7.52
C LEU A 30 12.50 -12.55 8.97
N CYS A 31 12.69 -13.84 9.31
CA CYS A 31 12.61 -14.30 10.69
C CYS A 31 13.60 -13.56 11.60
N GLN A 32 14.86 -13.42 11.17
CA GLN A 32 15.87 -12.67 11.93
C GLN A 32 15.48 -11.19 12.12
N TYR A 33 14.94 -10.54 11.09
CA TYR A 33 14.51 -9.15 11.21
C TYR A 33 13.33 -8.99 12.18
N LEU A 34 12.39 -9.93 12.18
CA LEU A 34 11.33 -9.94 13.18
C LEU A 34 11.90 -10.09 14.61
N GLU A 35 12.86 -10.99 14.82
CA GLU A 35 13.51 -11.16 16.11
C GLU A 35 14.22 -9.89 16.59
N TYR A 36 14.87 -9.16 15.70
CA TYR A 36 15.51 -7.89 16.05
C TYR A 36 14.52 -6.76 16.31
N TYR A 37 13.38 -6.78 15.63
CA TYR A 37 12.38 -5.71 15.72
C TYR A 37 11.42 -5.90 16.89
N GLN A 38 11.09 -7.15 17.26
CA GLN A 38 10.19 -7.45 18.38
C GLN A 38 10.88 -7.21 19.72
N GLY A 39 10.18 -6.57 20.67
CA GLY A 39 10.59 -6.50 22.06
C GLY A 39 10.12 -7.70 22.85
N THR A 40 8.92 -8.21 22.55
CA THR A 40 8.29 -9.38 23.17
C THR A 40 7.52 -10.18 22.12
N GLU A 41 7.21 -11.45 22.40
CA GLU A 41 6.37 -12.25 21.48
C GLU A 41 4.95 -11.69 21.30
N ALA A 42 4.43 -10.97 22.30
CA ALA A 42 3.12 -10.33 22.22
C ALA A 42 3.06 -9.23 21.14
N ASP A 43 4.19 -8.63 20.79
CA ASP A 43 4.27 -7.60 19.74
C ASP A 43 3.83 -8.13 18.39
N ARG A 44 4.04 -9.42 18.12
CA ARG A 44 3.62 -10.07 16.87
C ARG A 44 2.11 -10.03 16.63
N LEU A 45 1.32 -9.87 17.67
CA LEU A 45 -0.14 -9.74 17.59
C LEU A 45 -0.61 -8.28 17.56
N ASN A 46 0.33 -7.34 17.67
CA ASN A 46 0.02 -5.91 17.69
C ASN A 46 -0.17 -5.39 16.25
N PRO A 47 -1.29 -4.72 15.92
CA PRO A 47 -1.51 -4.13 14.59
C PRO A 47 -0.48 -3.06 14.18
N TYR A 48 0.20 -2.42 15.14
CA TYR A 48 1.31 -1.51 14.83
C TYR A 48 2.59 -2.24 14.41
N PHE A 49 2.72 -3.50 14.79
CA PHE A 49 3.80 -4.39 14.36
C PHE A 49 3.43 -5.15 13.08
N ALA A 50 2.22 -5.70 13.03
CA ALA A 50 1.68 -6.46 11.92
C ALA A 50 0.34 -5.87 11.45
N PRO A 51 0.34 -4.84 10.61
CA PRO A 51 -0.87 -4.12 10.16
C PRO A 51 -1.95 -5.01 9.56
N ILE A 52 -1.57 -6.15 9.00
CA ILE A 52 -2.54 -7.12 8.47
C ILE A 52 -3.48 -7.68 9.56
N LEU A 53 -3.13 -7.57 10.83
CA LEU A 53 -3.95 -8.02 11.96
C LEU A 53 -4.93 -6.96 12.47
N ALA A 54 -4.92 -5.74 11.92
CA ALA A 54 -5.84 -4.69 12.34
C ALA A 54 -7.30 -5.11 12.11
N GLN A 55 -8.14 -4.90 13.12
CA GLN A 55 -9.56 -5.27 13.04
C GLN A 55 -10.38 -4.25 12.25
N ASP A 56 -10.04 -2.96 12.37
CA ASP A 56 -10.66 -1.86 11.64
C ASP A 56 -9.62 -1.21 10.71
N LEU A 57 -9.85 -1.36 9.42
CA LEU A 57 -9.07 -0.74 8.34
C LEU A 57 -9.88 0.31 7.59
N SER A 58 -11.05 0.71 8.11
CA SER A 58 -11.87 1.74 7.47
C SER A 58 -11.21 3.13 7.52
N ARG A 59 -11.66 4.03 6.64
CA ARG A 59 -11.23 5.44 6.60
C ARG A 59 -9.73 5.65 6.46
N GLN A 60 -9.06 4.75 5.75
CA GLN A 60 -7.66 4.93 5.38
C GLN A 60 -7.55 5.84 4.14
N PRO A 61 -6.45 6.54 3.96
CA PRO A 61 -6.23 7.34 2.75
C PRO A 61 -6.21 6.44 1.51
N ARG A 62 -6.48 7.03 0.34
CA ARG A 62 -6.25 6.37 -0.95
C ARG A 62 -4.85 5.77 -0.97
N THR A 63 -4.74 4.50 -1.34
CA THR A 63 -3.51 3.71 -1.14
C THR A 63 -3.07 3.06 -2.46
N LEU A 64 -1.79 3.22 -2.79
CA LEU A 64 -1.12 2.48 -3.87
C LEU A 64 -0.17 1.45 -3.27
N ILE A 65 -0.33 0.19 -3.65
CA ILE A 65 0.56 -0.91 -3.26
C ILE A 65 1.29 -1.42 -4.51
N LEU A 66 2.62 -1.36 -4.46
CA LEU A 66 3.48 -1.96 -5.48
C LEU A 66 4.21 -3.16 -4.87
N THR A 67 4.05 -4.33 -5.47
CA THR A 67 4.74 -5.56 -5.07
C THR A 67 5.70 -6.01 -6.14
N ALA A 68 6.75 -6.72 -5.77
CA ALA A 68 7.68 -7.33 -6.71
C ALA A 68 7.30 -8.81 -6.93
N GLN A 69 7.39 -9.31 -8.16
CA GLN A 69 6.99 -10.68 -8.48
C GLN A 69 7.77 -11.72 -7.67
N PHE A 70 9.08 -11.54 -7.57
CA PHE A 70 9.99 -12.45 -6.86
C PHE A 70 10.35 -11.88 -5.48
N ASP A 71 9.32 -11.72 -4.64
CA ASP A 71 9.43 -11.18 -3.28
C ASP A 71 8.64 -12.07 -2.32
N PRO A 72 9.24 -12.57 -1.23
CA PRO A 72 8.50 -13.31 -0.22
C PRO A 72 7.38 -12.47 0.45
N LEU A 73 7.45 -11.14 0.41
CA LEU A 73 6.45 -10.21 0.96
C LEU A 73 5.31 -9.88 -0.04
N ARG A 74 5.33 -10.45 -1.25
CA ARG A 74 4.38 -10.16 -2.32
C ARG A 74 2.93 -10.37 -1.88
N ASP A 75 2.62 -11.59 -1.47
CA ASP A 75 1.24 -12.00 -1.22
C ASP A 75 0.65 -11.34 0.03
N GLU A 76 1.45 -11.10 1.06
CA GLU A 76 0.98 -10.36 2.25
C GLU A 76 0.66 -8.89 1.93
N GLY A 77 1.48 -8.25 1.08
CA GLY A 77 1.25 -6.88 0.63
C GLY A 77 -0.04 -6.76 -0.18
N GLU A 78 -0.28 -7.70 -1.08
CA GLU A 78 -1.50 -7.75 -1.89
C GLU A 78 -2.73 -8.07 -1.03
N ALA A 79 -2.62 -9.05 -0.11
CA ALA A 79 -3.70 -9.37 0.83
C ALA A 79 -4.06 -8.20 1.76
N TYR A 80 -3.08 -7.44 2.20
CA TYR A 80 -3.33 -6.23 2.99
C TYR A 80 -4.09 -5.19 2.16
N GLY A 81 -3.72 -5.01 0.90
CA GLY A 81 -4.44 -4.13 -0.03
C GLY A 81 -5.89 -4.56 -0.25
N GLU A 82 -6.15 -5.85 -0.40
CA GLU A 82 -7.52 -6.37 -0.52
C GLU A 82 -8.34 -6.11 0.76
N ARG A 83 -7.77 -6.33 1.94
CA ARG A 83 -8.43 -6.00 3.21
C ARG A 83 -8.76 -4.52 3.35
N LEU A 84 -7.87 -3.64 2.90
CA LEU A 84 -8.15 -2.19 2.84
C LEU A 84 -9.33 -1.89 1.90
N ARG A 85 -9.39 -2.56 0.74
CA ARG A 85 -10.48 -2.40 -0.24
C ARG A 85 -11.80 -2.92 0.30
N GLU A 86 -11.81 -4.08 0.94
CA GLU A 86 -12.99 -4.66 1.61
C GLU A 86 -13.52 -3.76 2.74
N ALA A 87 -12.63 -3.02 3.42
CA ALA A 87 -12.99 -2.02 4.42
C ALA A 87 -13.52 -0.69 3.83
N GLY A 88 -13.71 -0.61 2.50
CA GLY A 88 -14.31 0.53 1.81
C GLY A 88 -13.33 1.64 1.41
N ASN A 89 -12.02 1.37 1.42
CA ASN A 89 -11.02 2.34 0.98
C ASN A 89 -10.74 2.22 -0.52
N GLU A 90 -10.25 3.31 -1.12
CA GLU A 90 -9.76 3.34 -2.49
C GLU A 90 -8.33 2.79 -2.54
N VAL A 91 -8.13 1.65 -3.23
CA VAL A 91 -6.84 0.95 -3.26
C VAL A 91 -6.50 0.47 -4.66
N GLU A 92 -5.28 0.79 -5.09
CA GLU A 92 -4.65 0.24 -6.29
C GLU A 92 -3.54 -0.73 -5.90
N ILE A 93 -3.50 -1.90 -6.55
CA ILE A 93 -2.49 -2.93 -6.31
C ILE A 93 -1.86 -3.30 -7.65
N HIS A 94 -0.54 -3.16 -7.77
CA HIS A 94 0.20 -3.51 -8.97
C HIS A 94 1.38 -4.40 -8.61
N ARG A 95 1.47 -5.56 -9.28
CA ARG A 95 2.63 -6.45 -9.20
C ARG A 95 3.59 -6.10 -10.32
N ILE A 96 4.80 -5.69 -9.96
CA ILE A 96 5.88 -5.41 -10.93
C ILE A 96 6.46 -6.75 -11.38
N LYS A 97 6.22 -7.06 -12.63
CA LYS A 97 6.64 -8.31 -13.25
C LYS A 97 8.17 -8.41 -13.30
N ASP A 98 8.70 -9.61 -13.09
CA ASP A 98 10.15 -9.93 -13.12
C ASP A 98 11.01 -9.13 -12.12
N ALA A 99 10.40 -8.36 -11.20
CA ALA A 99 11.11 -7.61 -10.18
C ALA A 99 11.44 -8.48 -8.95
N LEU A 100 12.60 -8.19 -8.35
CA LEU A 100 13.07 -8.76 -7.08
C LEU A 100 12.75 -7.81 -5.92
N HIS A 101 12.72 -8.35 -4.70
CA HIS A 101 12.68 -7.49 -3.51
C HIS A 101 13.78 -6.42 -3.54
N GLY A 102 13.42 -5.18 -3.19
CA GLY A 102 14.37 -4.07 -3.13
C GLY A 102 14.83 -3.52 -4.49
N PHE A 103 14.17 -3.85 -5.60
CA PHE A 103 14.55 -3.41 -6.96
C PHE A 103 14.65 -1.88 -7.11
N PHE A 104 13.98 -1.09 -6.29
CA PHE A 104 14.11 0.37 -6.26
C PHE A 104 15.56 0.85 -6.03
N ALA A 105 16.36 0.07 -5.29
CA ALA A 105 17.77 0.38 -5.06
C ALA A 105 18.64 0.33 -6.34
N LEU A 106 18.13 -0.28 -7.42
CA LEU A 106 18.82 -0.37 -8.70
C LEU A 106 18.82 0.97 -9.48
N GLY A 107 17.98 1.91 -9.06
CA GLY A 107 17.90 3.27 -9.63
C GLY A 107 17.11 3.38 -10.93
N ILE A 108 16.85 4.64 -11.34
CA ILE A 108 15.90 5.00 -12.41
C ILE A 108 16.24 4.47 -13.82
N LYS A 109 17.43 3.97 -14.05
CA LYS A 109 17.82 3.38 -15.32
C LYS A 109 17.18 2.00 -15.56
N TYR A 110 16.72 1.35 -14.50
CA TYR A 110 16.10 0.03 -14.59
C TYR A 110 14.61 0.13 -14.92
N TYR A 111 14.15 -0.70 -15.84
CA TYR A 111 12.78 -0.72 -16.33
C TYR A 111 11.75 -0.81 -15.20
N HIS A 112 11.93 -1.71 -14.25
CA HIS A 112 11.00 -1.91 -13.13
C HIS A 112 10.83 -0.64 -12.27
N VAL A 113 11.92 0.12 -12.10
CA VAL A 113 11.89 1.40 -11.36
C VAL A 113 11.13 2.45 -12.18
N GLN A 114 11.36 2.53 -13.49
CA GLN A 114 10.64 3.47 -14.38
C GLN A 114 9.15 3.16 -14.43
N GLU A 115 8.78 1.89 -14.55
CA GLU A 115 7.38 1.42 -14.52
C GLU A 115 6.71 1.83 -13.20
N SER A 116 7.37 1.58 -12.08
CA SER A 116 6.86 1.96 -10.75
C SER A 116 6.68 3.47 -10.61
N PHE A 117 7.62 4.29 -11.08
CA PHE A 117 7.46 5.74 -11.07
C PHE A 117 6.32 6.21 -11.98
N THR A 118 6.07 5.52 -13.09
CA THR A 118 4.93 5.82 -13.95
C THR A 118 3.61 5.60 -13.20
N LEU A 119 3.46 4.46 -12.53
CA LEU A 119 2.28 4.15 -11.71
C LEU A 119 2.11 5.14 -10.54
N ILE A 120 3.19 5.46 -9.83
CA ILE A 120 3.17 6.44 -8.73
C ILE A 120 2.72 7.82 -9.26
N ASN A 121 3.26 8.28 -10.38
CA ASN A 121 2.90 9.58 -10.95
C ASN A 121 1.45 9.63 -11.43
N GLN A 122 0.92 8.54 -11.98
CA GLN A 122 -0.49 8.44 -12.36
C GLN A 122 -1.38 8.54 -11.12
N PHE A 123 -1.10 7.73 -10.10
CA PHE A 123 -1.80 7.73 -8.83
C PHE A 123 -1.85 9.12 -8.18
N LEU A 124 -0.72 9.83 -8.14
CA LEU A 124 -0.66 11.18 -7.54
C LEU A 124 -1.45 12.22 -8.35
N LYS A 125 -1.39 12.18 -9.69
CA LYS A 125 -2.14 13.12 -10.55
C LYS A 125 -3.65 12.95 -10.45
N GLU A 126 -4.14 11.74 -10.32
CA GLU A 126 -5.57 11.48 -10.16
C GLU A 126 -6.08 12.03 -8.83
N ASN A 127 -5.27 11.94 -7.77
CA ASN A 127 -5.60 12.52 -6.48
C ASN A 127 -5.69 14.05 -6.54
N ASP A 128 -4.74 14.72 -7.19
CA ASP A 128 -4.77 16.17 -7.39
C ASP A 128 -6.04 16.63 -8.13
N ASN A 129 -6.41 15.94 -9.20
CA ASN A 129 -7.60 16.26 -9.97
C ASN A 129 -8.90 16.11 -9.14
N SER A 130 -8.99 15.13 -8.27
CA SER A 130 -10.17 14.92 -7.40
C SER A 130 -10.34 16.05 -6.38
N VAL A 131 -9.25 16.54 -5.82
CA VAL A 131 -9.25 17.69 -4.88
C VAL A 131 -9.69 18.97 -5.57
N TRP A 132 -9.15 19.28 -6.75
CA TRP A 132 -9.54 20.46 -7.53
C TRP A 132 -11.00 20.45 -7.99
N GLN A 133 -11.55 19.29 -8.34
CA GLN A 133 -12.96 19.17 -8.73
C GLN A 133 -13.90 19.40 -7.51
N GLN A 134 -13.53 18.93 -6.33
CA GLN A 134 -14.31 19.15 -5.12
C GLN A 134 -14.30 20.62 -4.68
N THR A 135 -13.14 21.30 -4.71
CA THR A 135 -13.05 22.74 -4.37
C THR A 135 -13.81 23.61 -5.34
N SER A 136 -13.72 23.36 -6.65
CA SER A 136 -14.46 24.12 -7.66
C SER A 136 -15.97 23.91 -7.58
N SER A 137 -16.44 22.77 -7.12
CA SER A 137 -17.87 22.49 -6.91
C SER A 137 -18.41 23.20 -5.67
N LEU A 138 -17.61 23.32 -4.60
CA LEU A 138 -17.97 24.06 -3.40
C LEU A 138 -18.01 25.58 -3.64
N GLU A 139 -17.08 26.12 -4.43
CA GLU A 139 -17.07 27.53 -4.82
C GLU A 139 -18.30 27.91 -5.65
N LYS A 140 -18.70 27.06 -6.62
CA LYS A 140 -19.91 27.26 -7.42
C LYS A 140 -21.19 27.17 -6.59
N ALA A 141 -21.25 26.27 -5.60
CA ALA A 141 -22.39 26.18 -4.69
C ALA A 141 -22.49 27.39 -3.75
N GLY A 142 -21.36 27.97 -3.34
CA GLY A 142 -21.30 29.19 -2.53
C GLY A 142 -21.74 30.45 -3.28
N GLN A 143 -21.44 30.55 -4.58
CA GLN A 143 -21.88 31.67 -5.41
C GLN A 143 -23.38 31.65 -5.70
N CYS A 144 -23.98 30.49 -5.89
CA CYS A 144 -25.42 30.37 -6.13
C CYS A 144 -26.28 30.79 -4.90
N SER A 145 -25.71 30.81 -3.71
CA SER A 145 -26.40 31.25 -2.48
C SER A 145 -26.37 32.74 -2.26
N GLN A 146 -25.52 33.51 -2.94
CA GLN A 146 -25.42 34.96 -2.83
C GLN A 146 -26.33 35.72 -3.81
N ASP A 147 -26.72 35.12 -4.91
CA ASP A 147 -27.56 35.74 -5.94
C ASP A 147 -29.07 35.74 -5.57
N ILE A 148 -29.48 35.04 -4.52
CA ILE A 148 -30.90 34.97 -4.10
C ILE A 148 -31.28 36.05 -3.06
N SER A 149 -30.31 36.81 -2.53
CA SER A 149 -30.57 37.83 -1.50
C SER A 149 -30.61 39.28 -2.00
N GLY A 150 -30.61 39.48 -3.32
CA GLY A 150 -30.49 40.82 -3.94
C GLY A 150 -31.75 41.48 -4.49
N ASP A 151 -32.94 40.87 -4.37
CA ASP A 151 -34.15 41.44 -4.99
C ASP A 151 -35.32 41.52 -3.97
N GLN A 152 -35.23 42.45 -3.00
CA GLN A 152 -36.37 43.04 -2.28
C GLN A 152 -35.98 44.42 -1.75
N GLN A 153 -36.16 45.45 -2.57
CA GLN A 153 -36.50 46.79 -2.17
C GLN A 153 -37.47 47.41 -3.17
#